data_ea23f2d590e4ab1eca05fd973f77cf9f
#
_entry.id   ea23f2d590e4ab1eca05fd973f77cf9f
#
_cell.length_a   1.000
_cell.length_b   1.000
_cell.length_c   1.000
_cell.angle_alpha   90.00
_cell.angle_beta   90.00
_cell.angle_gamma   90.00
#
_symmetry.space_group_name_H-M   'P 1'
#
loop_
_entity.id
_entity.type
_entity.pdbx_description
1 polymer ?
#
loop_
_entity_poly.entity_id
_entity_poly.type
_entity_poly.pdbx_seq_one_letter_code
_entity_poly.pdbx_strand_id
1 'polypeptide(L)'
;MLNKFAKFDILLYLCTQFCMMYYEKEDIQEALRVLRSGGIIVYPTDTVWGIGCDATSAEAVAKIYALKQREDSKSMLVLLDSPAKLPYYVGDIPDAAWQLLEATDNDEDSKPLTIIYPNARNVASNLIAADGSIGIRITKEAFSKALCVQLKHPIVSTSANISGEPTPQVFKEIKQVILDNANYCCLYRRDEEMPHEPSSIIKINADGSFKIIRP
;
A
#
# COMPACT_ATOMS: atom_id res chain seq x y z
N MET A 1 12.71 24.08 38.45
CA MET A 1 11.89 22.96 39.01
C MET A 1 10.63 22.84 38.17
N LEU A 2 10.47 21.79 37.39
CA LEU A 2 9.23 21.53 36.66
C LEU A 2 8.14 21.22 37.69
N ASN A 3 6.99 21.90 37.57
CA ASN A 3 5.82 21.74 38.40
C ASN A 3 5.33 20.26 38.37
N LYS A 4 4.81 19.74 39.49
CA LYS A 4 4.31 18.35 39.62
C LYS A 4 3.28 17.99 38.51
N PHE A 5 2.47 18.95 38.10
CA PHE A 5 1.51 18.79 36.99
C PHE A 5 2.20 18.57 35.65
N ALA A 6 3.22 19.37 35.32
CA ALA A 6 3.97 19.18 34.07
C ALA A 6 4.69 17.82 33.98
N LYS A 7 5.15 17.27 35.12
CA LYS A 7 5.73 15.93 35.18
C LYS A 7 4.70 14.83 34.96
N PHE A 8 3.50 15.01 35.49
CA PHE A 8 2.41 14.06 35.30
C PHE A 8 1.93 14.04 33.84
N ASP A 9 1.78 15.22 33.22
CA ASP A 9 1.38 15.35 31.82
C ASP A 9 2.43 14.75 30.88
N ILE A 10 3.72 14.96 31.14
CA ILE A 10 4.81 14.34 30.37
C ILE A 10 4.79 12.82 30.53
N LEU A 11 4.58 12.31 31.74
CA LEU A 11 4.53 10.86 31.99
C LEU A 11 3.32 10.23 31.29
N LEU A 12 2.16 10.86 31.36
CA LEU A 12 0.94 10.42 30.68
C LEU A 12 1.14 10.42 29.16
N TYR A 13 1.74 11.47 28.61
CA TYR A 13 2.08 11.56 27.18
C TYR A 13 3.03 10.43 26.76
N LEU A 14 4.11 10.19 27.53
CA LEU A 14 5.07 9.11 27.22
C LEU A 14 4.41 7.72 27.33
N CYS A 15 3.57 7.49 28.34
CA CYS A 15 2.82 6.25 28.48
C CYS A 15 1.85 6.03 27.30
N THR A 16 1.18 7.08 26.85
CA THR A 16 0.27 7.01 25.70
C THR A 16 1.04 6.71 24.43
N GLN A 17 2.17 7.38 24.17
CA GLN A 17 3.04 7.14 23.03
C GLN A 17 3.61 5.71 23.02
N PHE A 18 4.06 5.23 24.20
CA PHE A 18 4.57 3.87 24.33
C PHE A 18 3.48 2.82 24.12
N CYS A 19 2.28 3.05 24.63
CA CYS A 19 1.12 2.20 24.45
C CYS A 19 0.70 2.14 22.98
N MET A 20 0.60 3.29 22.29
CA MET A 20 0.29 3.35 20.85
C MET A 20 1.35 2.60 20.02
N MET A 21 2.63 2.81 20.30
CA MET A 21 3.73 2.12 19.59
C MET A 21 3.70 0.60 19.84
N TYR A 22 3.24 0.15 21.00
CA TYR A 22 3.08 -1.28 21.31
C TYR A 22 1.90 -1.89 20.52
N TYR A 23 0.73 -1.25 20.51
CA TYR A 23 -0.43 -1.70 19.73
C TYR A 23 -0.15 -1.70 18.23
N GLU A 24 0.56 -0.71 17.71
CA GLU A 24 0.98 -0.63 16.32
C GLU A 24 1.89 -1.82 15.94
N LYS A 25 2.79 -2.20 16.83
CA LYS A 25 3.66 -3.37 16.63
C LYS A 25 2.89 -4.68 16.59
N GLU A 26 1.90 -4.87 17.46
CA GLU A 26 1.04 -6.06 17.46
C GLU A 26 0.17 -6.12 16.21
N ASP A 27 -0.40 -4.99 15.78
CA ASP A 27 -1.19 -4.87 14.55
C ASP A 27 -0.37 -5.28 13.32
N ILE A 28 0.89 -4.79 13.22
CA ILE A 28 1.82 -5.18 12.16
C ILE A 28 2.11 -6.69 12.20
N GLN A 29 2.36 -7.28 13.37
CA GLN A 29 2.67 -8.71 13.48
C GLN A 29 1.49 -9.59 13.07
N GLU A 30 0.26 -9.21 13.44
CA GLU A 30 -0.92 -9.96 13.04
C GLU A 30 -1.19 -9.83 11.53
N ALA A 31 -1.07 -8.63 10.96
CA ALA A 31 -1.16 -8.43 9.53
C ALA A 31 -0.12 -9.28 8.75
N LEU A 32 1.14 -9.33 9.24
CA LEU A 32 2.19 -10.15 8.65
C LEU A 32 1.90 -11.65 8.75
N ARG A 33 1.34 -12.12 9.89
CA ARG A 33 0.93 -13.50 10.05
C ARG A 33 -0.09 -13.90 9.00
N VAL A 34 -1.08 -13.04 8.78
CA VAL A 34 -2.12 -13.25 7.76
C VAL A 34 -1.54 -13.23 6.35
N LEU A 35 -0.71 -12.24 6.00
CA LEU A 35 -0.07 -12.14 4.69
C LEU A 35 0.78 -13.40 4.38
N ARG A 36 1.60 -13.85 5.33
CA ARG A 36 2.44 -15.06 5.18
C ARG A 36 1.65 -16.35 5.03
N SER A 37 0.41 -16.39 5.56
CA SER A 37 -0.50 -17.52 5.37
C SER A 37 -1.33 -17.45 4.08
N GLY A 38 -1.07 -16.49 3.18
CA GLY A 38 -1.82 -16.29 1.95
C GLY A 38 -3.22 -15.71 2.17
N GLY A 39 -3.38 -14.97 3.27
CA GLY A 39 -4.60 -14.24 3.60
C GLY A 39 -4.65 -12.84 2.99
N ILE A 40 -5.81 -12.19 3.15
CA ILE A 40 -6.10 -10.83 2.70
C ILE A 40 -6.20 -9.94 3.93
N ILE A 41 -5.60 -8.75 3.84
CA ILE A 41 -5.75 -7.70 4.85
C ILE A 41 -6.44 -6.47 4.29
N VAL A 42 -7.15 -5.74 5.16
CA VAL A 42 -7.55 -4.34 4.94
C VAL A 42 -6.62 -3.48 5.79
N TYR A 43 -5.95 -2.51 5.16
CA TYR A 43 -4.87 -1.78 5.81
C TYR A 43 -4.77 -0.32 5.32
N PRO A 44 -4.28 0.61 6.16
CA PRO A 44 -4.04 1.98 5.75
C PRO A 44 -2.84 2.10 4.82
N THR A 45 -2.88 3.07 3.92
CA THR A 45 -1.79 3.39 3.00
C THR A 45 -1.55 4.91 2.98
N ASP A 46 -0.57 5.34 2.21
CA ASP A 46 -0.31 6.75 1.90
C ASP A 46 -1.39 7.41 1.00
N THR A 47 -2.41 6.66 0.63
CA THR A 47 -3.58 7.13 -0.11
C THR A 47 -4.84 6.70 0.64
N VAL A 48 -5.75 6.00 -0.01
CA VAL A 48 -6.98 5.48 0.59
C VAL A 48 -6.73 4.13 1.27
N TRP A 49 -7.65 3.67 2.10
CA TRP A 49 -7.64 2.33 2.67
C TRP A 49 -7.57 1.27 1.58
N GLY A 50 -6.64 0.33 1.74
CA GLY A 50 -6.34 -0.70 0.76
C GLY A 50 -6.78 -2.09 1.19
N ILE A 51 -7.03 -2.95 0.18
CA ILE A 51 -7.04 -4.40 0.33
C ILE A 51 -5.70 -4.90 -0.20
N GLY A 52 -5.05 -5.78 0.57
CA GLY A 52 -3.74 -6.30 0.20
C GLY A 52 -3.52 -7.77 0.53
N CYS A 53 -2.58 -8.36 -0.17
CA CYS A 53 -2.03 -9.69 0.09
C CYS A 53 -0.57 -9.73 -0.35
N ASP A 54 0.13 -10.83 -0.09
CA ASP A 54 1.47 -11.06 -0.65
C ASP A 54 1.39 -11.08 -2.18
N ALA A 55 2.08 -10.16 -2.84
CA ALA A 55 2.08 -10.02 -4.29
C ALA A 55 2.80 -11.16 -5.03
N THR A 56 3.45 -12.08 -4.33
CA THR A 56 4.08 -13.26 -4.90
C THR A 56 3.15 -14.48 -4.91
N SER A 57 2.01 -14.42 -4.20
CA SER A 57 1.03 -15.50 -4.10
C SER A 57 -0.12 -15.32 -5.11
N ALA A 58 -0.12 -16.07 -6.19
CA ALA A 58 -1.20 -16.05 -7.19
C ALA A 58 -2.57 -16.42 -6.58
N GLU A 59 -2.60 -17.33 -5.60
CA GLU A 59 -3.81 -17.72 -4.90
C GLU A 59 -4.39 -16.57 -4.05
N ALA A 60 -3.52 -15.85 -3.33
CA ALA A 60 -3.96 -14.72 -2.53
C ALA A 60 -4.43 -13.55 -3.41
N VAL A 61 -3.77 -13.31 -4.53
CA VAL A 61 -4.18 -12.33 -5.55
C VAL A 61 -5.55 -12.68 -6.14
N ALA A 62 -5.78 -13.94 -6.49
CA ALA A 62 -7.08 -14.39 -7.01
C ALA A 62 -8.24 -14.16 -6.02
N LYS A 63 -7.99 -14.31 -4.71
CA LYS A 63 -9.00 -14.00 -3.67
C LYS A 63 -9.39 -12.52 -3.69
N ILE A 64 -8.43 -11.60 -3.91
CA ILE A 64 -8.74 -10.16 -4.02
C ILE A 64 -9.56 -9.88 -5.29
N TYR A 65 -9.22 -10.48 -6.42
CA TYR A 65 -10.03 -10.34 -7.64
C TYR A 65 -11.46 -10.79 -7.42
N ALA A 66 -11.65 -11.96 -6.81
CA ALA A 66 -12.98 -12.49 -6.48
C ALA A 66 -13.74 -11.56 -5.51
N LEU A 67 -13.09 -11.11 -4.42
CA LEU A 67 -13.70 -10.21 -3.44
C LEU A 67 -14.16 -8.89 -4.07
N LYS A 68 -13.35 -8.32 -4.95
CA LYS A 68 -13.65 -7.07 -5.64
C LYS A 68 -14.61 -7.23 -6.82
N GLN A 69 -14.98 -8.44 -7.20
CA GLN A 69 -15.69 -8.73 -8.45
C GLN A 69 -15.01 -8.07 -9.65
N ARG A 70 -13.66 -8.10 -9.65
CA ARG A 70 -12.81 -7.41 -10.61
C ARG A 70 -12.39 -8.36 -11.71
N GLU A 71 -12.49 -7.91 -12.96
CA GLU A 71 -11.94 -8.64 -14.10
C GLU A 71 -10.40 -8.72 -14.00
N ASP A 72 -9.82 -9.88 -14.26
CA ASP A 72 -8.36 -10.11 -14.24
C ASP A 72 -7.60 -9.21 -15.24
N SER A 73 -8.30 -8.71 -16.26
CA SER A 73 -7.75 -7.76 -17.24
C SER A 73 -7.33 -6.40 -16.65
N LYS A 74 -7.83 -6.07 -15.46
CA LYS A 74 -7.51 -4.81 -14.76
C LYS A 74 -6.50 -5.10 -13.65
N SER A 75 -5.21 -5.12 -13.96
CA SER A 75 -4.14 -5.37 -12.98
C SER A 75 -4.23 -4.44 -11.76
N MET A 76 -3.76 -4.94 -10.61
CA MET A 76 -3.65 -4.19 -9.36
C MET A 76 -2.22 -3.69 -9.19
N LEU A 77 -2.03 -2.58 -8.47
CA LEU A 77 -0.69 -2.11 -8.13
C LEU A 77 -0.13 -2.86 -6.92
N VAL A 78 1.19 -2.78 -6.76
CA VAL A 78 1.88 -3.28 -5.58
C VAL A 78 2.66 -2.18 -4.89
N LEU A 79 2.83 -2.31 -3.56
CA LEU A 79 3.66 -1.44 -2.74
C LEU A 79 5.04 -2.06 -2.54
N LEU A 80 6.06 -1.20 -2.59
CA LEU A 80 7.43 -1.49 -2.14
C LEU A 80 7.85 -0.45 -1.09
N ASP A 81 8.73 -0.84 -0.21
CA ASP A 81 9.31 0.00 0.84
C ASP A 81 10.49 0.85 0.37
N SER A 82 11.10 0.50 -0.78
CA SER A 82 12.29 1.17 -1.29
C SER A 82 12.41 1.07 -2.80
N PRO A 83 12.82 2.16 -3.50
CA PRO A 83 13.12 2.13 -4.92
C PRO A 83 14.30 1.22 -5.27
N ALA A 84 15.21 0.95 -4.34
CA ALA A 84 16.34 0.04 -4.54
C ALA A 84 15.91 -1.41 -4.86
N LYS A 85 14.67 -1.78 -4.54
CA LYS A 85 14.10 -3.10 -4.86
C LYS A 85 13.50 -3.21 -6.26
N LEU A 86 13.26 -2.08 -6.95
CA LEU A 86 12.66 -2.06 -8.28
C LEU A 86 13.36 -2.97 -9.29
N PRO A 87 14.72 -2.98 -9.40
CA PRO A 87 15.39 -3.84 -10.40
C PRO A 87 15.14 -5.34 -10.22
N TYR A 88 14.66 -5.77 -9.05
CA TYR A 88 14.29 -7.17 -8.83
C TYR A 88 12.89 -7.50 -9.42
N TYR A 89 11.97 -6.54 -9.45
CA TYR A 89 10.57 -6.74 -9.86
C TYR A 89 10.24 -6.28 -11.27
N VAL A 90 11.07 -5.44 -11.85
CA VAL A 90 10.93 -4.97 -13.23
C VAL A 90 12.29 -5.07 -13.91
N GLY A 91 12.30 -5.05 -15.23
CA GLY A 91 13.54 -5.10 -15.98
C GLY A 91 14.36 -3.83 -15.91
N ASP A 92 14.86 -3.38 -17.05
CA ASP A 92 15.56 -2.10 -17.15
C ASP A 92 14.61 -0.95 -16.79
N ILE A 93 15.06 -0.09 -15.89
CA ILE A 93 14.28 1.06 -15.41
C ILE A 93 14.81 2.29 -16.15
N PRO A 94 13.98 2.94 -16.99
CA PRO A 94 14.40 4.14 -17.69
C PRO A 94 14.79 5.27 -16.74
N ASP A 95 15.77 6.11 -17.12
CA ASP A 95 16.25 7.23 -16.32
C ASP A 95 15.10 8.19 -15.92
N ALA A 96 14.12 8.37 -16.79
CA ALA A 96 12.95 9.18 -16.50
C ALA A 96 12.16 8.67 -15.27
N ALA A 97 12.14 7.35 -15.01
CA ALA A 97 11.49 6.80 -13.82
C ALA A 97 12.26 7.15 -12.54
N TRP A 98 13.59 7.08 -12.59
CA TRP A 98 14.44 7.47 -11.46
C TRP A 98 14.29 8.96 -11.13
N GLN A 99 14.26 9.83 -12.16
CA GLN A 99 14.05 11.27 -11.99
C GLN A 99 12.68 11.59 -11.36
N LEU A 100 11.61 10.87 -11.77
CA LEU A 100 10.28 11.04 -11.18
C LEU A 100 10.25 10.59 -9.70
N LEU A 101 10.89 9.47 -9.37
CA LEU A 101 10.98 9.00 -7.98
C LEU A 101 11.76 9.97 -7.11
N GLU A 102 12.88 10.49 -7.60
CA GLU A 102 13.69 11.47 -6.88
C GLU A 102 12.92 12.79 -6.67
N ALA A 103 12.21 13.26 -7.69
CA ALA A 103 11.40 14.46 -7.58
C ALA A 103 10.31 14.33 -6.51
N THR A 104 9.63 13.18 -6.45
CA THR A 104 8.59 12.92 -5.44
C THR A 104 9.16 12.65 -4.05
N ASP A 105 10.41 12.17 -3.94
CA ASP A 105 11.06 11.92 -2.64
C ASP A 105 11.54 13.22 -1.98
N ASN A 106 11.95 14.19 -2.78
CA ASN A 106 12.41 15.50 -2.33
C ASN A 106 11.27 16.48 -1.98
N ASP A 107 10.02 16.14 -2.30
CA ASP A 107 8.85 16.97 -2.01
C ASP A 107 7.91 16.24 -1.06
N GLU A 108 7.90 16.66 0.22
CA GLU A 108 7.08 16.06 1.28
C GLU A 108 5.57 16.26 1.04
N ASP A 109 5.20 17.33 0.35
CA ASP A 109 3.81 17.66 0.01
C ASP A 109 3.36 17.01 -1.32
N SER A 110 4.24 16.29 -1.99
CA SER A 110 3.93 15.63 -3.25
C SER A 110 2.87 14.53 -3.08
N LYS A 111 1.92 14.50 -4.00
CA LYS A 111 0.93 13.44 -4.08
C LYS A 111 1.64 12.10 -4.31
N PRO A 112 1.22 11.00 -3.62
CA PRO A 112 1.81 9.68 -3.84
C PRO A 112 1.79 9.28 -5.32
N LEU A 113 2.92 8.78 -5.84
CA LEU A 113 3.09 8.43 -7.24
C LEU A 113 3.11 6.92 -7.45
N THR A 114 2.26 6.44 -8.35
CA THR A 114 2.30 5.07 -8.88
C THR A 114 2.89 5.11 -10.29
N ILE A 115 3.93 4.33 -10.55
CA ILE A 115 4.51 4.19 -11.88
C ILE A 115 4.19 2.80 -12.41
N ILE A 116 3.64 2.72 -13.62
CA ILE A 116 3.43 1.49 -14.36
C ILE A 116 4.69 1.24 -15.18
N TYR A 117 5.40 0.16 -14.82
CA TYR A 117 6.65 -0.25 -15.46
C TYR A 117 6.43 -1.40 -16.43
N PRO A 118 7.18 -1.47 -17.53
CA PRO A 118 7.23 -2.65 -18.39
C PRO A 118 8.02 -3.79 -17.74
N ASN A 119 7.95 -4.99 -18.35
CA ASN A 119 8.79 -6.14 -18.01
C ASN A 119 8.70 -6.59 -16.54
N ALA A 120 7.47 -6.71 -16.02
CA ALA A 120 7.20 -7.21 -14.68
C ALA A 120 7.74 -8.63 -14.48
N ARG A 121 8.32 -8.90 -13.30
CA ARG A 121 8.85 -10.20 -12.92
C ARG A 121 8.83 -10.41 -11.40
N ASN A 122 9.02 -11.64 -10.95
CA ASN A 122 9.09 -12.00 -9.52
C ASN A 122 7.85 -11.61 -8.69
N VAL A 123 6.70 -11.50 -9.34
CA VAL A 123 5.37 -11.32 -8.75
C VAL A 123 4.44 -12.39 -9.31
N ALA A 124 3.27 -12.54 -8.70
CA ALA A 124 2.23 -13.45 -9.17
C ALA A 124 1.83 -13.12 -10.61
N SER A 125 1.72 -14.14 -11.48
CA SER A 125 1.45 -13.95 -12.92
C SER A 125 0.11 -13.24 -13.19
N ASN A 126 -0.87 -13.43 -12.33
CA ASN A 126 -2.17 -12.77 -12.41
C ASN A 126 -2.18 -11.29 -11.94
N LEU A 127 -1.03 -10.75 -11.52
CA LEU A 127 -0.82 -9.31 -11.32
C LEU A 127 -0.23 -8.61 -12.54
N ILE A 128 0.41 -9.37 -13.42
CA ILE A 128 1.06 -8.83 -14.60
C ILE A 128 0.00 -8.55 -15.66
N ALA A 129 -0.04 -7.31 -16.16
CA ALA A 129 -0.96 -6.93 -17.21
C ALA A 129 -0.65 -7.67 -18.52
N ALA A 130 -1.61 -7.75 -19.46
CA ALA A 130 -1.46 -8.45 -20.72
C ALA A 130 -0.28 -7.93 -21.59
N ASP A 131 0.13 -6.68 -21.39
CA ASP A 131 1.30 -6.07 -22.05
C ASP A 131 2.62 -6.27 -21.26
N GLY A 132 2.61 -7.11 -20.21
CA GLY A 132 3.77 -7.40 -19.36
C GLY A 132 4.08 -6.31 -18.34
N SER A 133 3.20 -5.31 -18.16
CA SER A 133 3.44 -4.20 -17.23
C SER A 133 2.85 -4.46 -15.84
N ILE A 134 3.36 -3.69 -14.85
CA ILE A 134 2.87 -3.69 -13.46
C ILE A 134 2.94 -2.28 -12.88
N GLY A 135 1.93 -1.89 -12.11
CA GLY A 135 1.95 -0.66 -11.33
C GLY A 135 2.69 -0.88 -10.00
N ILE A 136 3.68 -0.04 -9.72
CA ILE A 136 4.42 -0.07 -8.45
C ILE A 136 4.39 1.32 -7.83
N ARG A 137 4.15 1.38 -6.51
CA ARG A 137 4.30 2.58 -5.70
C ARG A 137 5.28 2.34 -4.57
N ILE A 138 6.22 3.25 -4.39
CA ILE A 138 7.08 3.27 -3.21
C ILE A 138 6.29 3.94 -2.10
N THR A 139 5.89 3.18 -1.08
CA THR A 139 5.11 3.75 0.02
C THR A 139 5.97 4.50 1.01
N LYS A 140 5.54 5.69 1.40
CA LYS A 140 6.17 6.51 2.45
C LYS A 140 5.45 6.36 3.79
N GLU A 141 4.21 5.88 3.79
CA GLU A 141 3.41 5.67 4.99
C GLU A 141 4.04 4.59 5.88
N ALA A 142 4.22 4.91 7.17
CA ALA A 142 5.06 4.12 8.09
C ALA A 142 4.58 2.67 8.26
N PHE A 143 3.26 2.46 8.41
CA PHE A 143 2.68 1.14 8.65
C PHE A 143 2.82 0.22 7.43
N SER A 144 2.38 0.68 6.26
CA SER A 144 2.48 -0.07 5.01
C SER A 144 3.95 -0.31 4.60
N LYS A 145 4.83 0.66 4.87
CA LYS A 145 6.29 0.50 4.68
C LYS A 145 6.86 -0.59 5.59
N ALA A 146 6.47 -0.58 6.89
CA ALA A 146 6.90 -1.61 7.84
C ALA A 146 6.44 -3.01 7.44
N LEU A 147 5.22 -3.13 6.90
CA LEU A 147 4.72 -4.41 6.35
C LEU A 147 5.59 -4.88 5.18
N CYS A 148 5.90 -4.03 4.20
CA CYS A 148 6.75 -4.39 3.05
C CYS A 148 8.17 -4.79 3.47
N VAL A 149 8.77 -4.07 4.45
CA VAL A 149 10.11 -4.37 5.00
C VAL A 149 10.12 -5.75 5.65
N GLN A 150 9.12 -6.04 6.51
CA GLN A 150 9.10 -7.27 7.32
C GLN A 150 8.57 -8.49 6.55
N LEU A 151 7.65 -8.29 5.59
CA LEU A 151 7.23 -9.36 4.68
C LEU A 151 8.35 -9.77 3.73
N LYS A 152 9.21 -8.83 3.34
CA LYS A 152 10.28 -8.95 2.33
C LYS A 152 9.78 -9.19 0.90
N HIS A 153 8.50 -9.05 0.68
CA HIS A 153 7.81 -9.12 -0.61
C HIS A 153 7.00 -7.85 -0.84
N PRO A 154 6.64 -7.53 -2.10
CA PRO A 154 5.67 -6.49 -2.38
C PRO A 154 4.31 -6.88 -1.82
N ILE A 155 3.51 -5.89 -1.46
CA ILE A 155 2.12 -6.11 -1.04
C ILE A 155 1.20 -5.57 -2.12
N VAL A 156 0.23 -6.37 -2.55
CA VAL A 156 -0.84 -5.89 -3.42
C VAL A 156 -1.56 -4.73 -2.73
N SER A 157 -1.86 -3.68 -3.47
CA SER A 157 -2.62 -2.54 -2.99
C SER A 157 -3.71 -2.15 -3.99
N THR A 158 -4.94 -2.27 -3.55
CA THR A 158 -6.10 -1.81 -4.30
C THR A 158 -7.10 -1.20 -3.33
N SER A 159 -7.87 -0.21 -3.75
CA SER A 159 -8.85 0.46 -2.88
C SER A 159 -9.85 -0.53 -2.25
N ALA A 160 -10.25 -0.28 -0.99
CA ALA A 160 -11.11 -1.17 -0.20
C ALA A 160 -12.60 -1.06 -0.57
N ASN A 161 -12.93 -1.19 -1.88
CA ASN A 161 -14.29 -1.19 -2.45
C ASN A 161 -14.49 -2.31 -3.47
N ILE A 162 -15.73 -2.61 -3.79
CA ILE A 162 -16.10 -3.43 -4.96
C ILE A 162 -15.77 -2.64 -6.23
N SER A 163 -15.31 -3.30 -7.29
CA SER A 163 -14.95 -2.63 -8.54
C SER A 163 -16.14 -1.87 -9.14
N GLY A 164 -15.88 -0.62 -9.54
CA GLY A 164 -16.92 0.27 -10.07
C GLY A 164 -17.69 1.07 -9.03
N GLU A 165 -17.54 0.77 -7.74
CA GLU A 165 -18.14 1.56 -6.67
C GLU A 165 -17.20 2.70 -6.20
N PRO A 166 -17.74 3.73 -5.50
CA PRO A 166 -16.93 4.78 -4.91
C PRO A 166 -15.84 4.24 -4.00
N THR A 167 -14.65 4.86 -4.05
CA THR A 167 -13.52 4.51 -3.18
C THR A 167 -13.74 5.08 -1.79
N PRO A 168 -13.71 4.28 -0.71
CA PRO A 168 -13.81 4.81 0.65
C PRO A 168 -12.61 5.69 0.98
N GLN A 169 -12.86 6.85 1.53
CA GLN A 169 -11.81 7.81 1.92
C GLN A 169 -11.35 7.57 3.36
N VAL A 170 -12.25 7.05 4.20
CA VAL A 170 -11.98 6.71 5.61
C VAL A 170 -12.46 5.28 5.91
N PHE A 171 -11.96 4.68 7.00
CA PHE A 171 -12.30 3.30 7.38
C PHE A 171 -13.80 3.05 7.53
N LYS A 172 -14.53 4.01 8.11
CA LYS A 172 -15.98 3.92 8.36
C LYS A 172 -16.83 3.75 7.09
N GLU A 173 -16.29 4.14 5.93
CA GLU A 173 -16.96 4.04 4.64
C GLU A 173 -16.74 2.68 3.94
N ILE A 174 -15.85 1.85 4.48
CA ILE A 174 -15.58 0.52 3.91
C ILE A 174 -16.81 -0.35 4.13
N LYS A 175 -17.33 -0.91 3.04
CA LYS A 175 -18.50 -1.77 3.11
C LYS A 175 -18.24 -3.04 3.92
N GLN A 176 -19.23 -3.45 4.71
CA GLN A 176 -19.13 -4.61 5.57
C GLN A 176 -18.72 -5.88 4.83
N VAL A 177 -19.19 -6.07 3.58
CA VAL A 177 -18.80 -7.22 2.75
C VAL A 177 -17.27 -7.30 2.51
N ILE A 178 -16.55 -6.17 2.44
CA ILE A 178 -15.10 -6.15 2.33
C ILE A 178 -14.47 -6.58 3.67
N LEU A 179 -14.96 -6.03 4.78
CA LEU A 179 -14.45 -6.32 6.12
C LEU A 179 -14.67 -7.80 6.49
N ASP A 180 -15.85 -8.37 6.20
CA ASP A 180 -16.20 -9.76 6.51
C ASP A 180 -15.39 -10.79 5.71
N ASN A 181 -14.91 -10.41 4.53
CA ASN A 181 -14.12 -11.29 3.65
C ASN A 181 -12.60 -11.05 3.75
N ALA A 182 -12.15 -10.09 4.52
CA ALA A 182 -10.75 -9.92 4.86
C ALA A 182 -10.38 -10.85 6.02
N ASN A 183 -9.19 -11.46 5.98
CA ASN A 183 -8.71 -12.30 7.07
C ASN A 183 -8.23 -11.46 8.26
N TYR A 184 -7.88 -10.20 8.01
CA TYR A 184 -7.54 -9.23 9.05
C TYR A 184 -7.82 -7.81 8.57
N CYS A 185 -8.38 -7.01 9.46
CA CYS A 185 -8.52 -5.56 9.26
C CYS A 185 -7.60 -4.87 10.26
N CYS A 186 -6.59 -4.14 9.78
CA CYS A 186 -5.62 -3.45 10.63
C CYS A 186 -6.30 -2.42 11.53
N LEU A 187 -5.79 -2.26 12.74
CA LEU A 187 -6.36 -1.35 13.74
C LEU A 187 -5.84 0.08 13.58
N TYR A 188 -4.64 0.23 13.06
CA TYR A 188 -3.96 1.50 12.88
C TYR A 188 -4.76 2.45 12.01
N ARG A 189 -4.94 3.69 12.45
CA ARG A 189 -5.65 4.78 11.75
C ARG A 189 -7.15 4.54 11.48
N ARG A 190 -7.83 3.59 12.16
CA ARG A 190 -9.28 3.37 11.95
C ARG A 190 -10.15 4.55 12.32
N ASP A 191 -9.73 5.34 13.30
CA ASP A 191 -10.48 6.49 13.80
C ASP A 191 -10.14 7.80 13.06
N GLU A 192 -9.28 7.71 12.03
CA GLU A 192 -8.94 8.86 11.20
C GLU A 192 -10.15 9.30 10.38
N GLU A 193 -10.45 10.60 10.44
CA GLU A 193 -11.59 11.21 9.73
C GLU A 193 -11.12 12.08 8.54
N MET A 194 -9.82 12.30 8.39
CA MET A 194 -9.28 13.04 7.26
C MET A 194 -9.37 12.21 5.98
N PRO A 195 -10.02 12.74 4.94
CA PRO A 195 -10.11 12.06 3.67
C PRO A 195 -8.75 12.04 2.97
N HIS A 196 -8.45 10.93 2.32
CA HIS A 196 -7.25 10.77 1.50
C HIS A 196 -7.61 10.61 0.02
N GLU A 197 -6.72 11.11 -0.85
CA GLU A 197 -6.88 11.03 -2.29
C GLU A 197 -6.09 9.84 -2.88
N PRO A 198 -6.56 9.28 -4.00
CA PRO A 198 -5.80 8.28 -4.75
C PRO A 198 -4.49 8.85 -5.30
N SER A 199 -3.48 8.00 -5.50
CA SER A 199 -2.19 8.39 -6.10
C SER A 199 -2.31 8.93 -7.51
N SER A 200 -1.36 9.75 -7.95
CA SER A 200 -1.11 9.96 -9.37
C SER A 200 -0.64 8.66 -10.03
N ILE A 201 -0.93 8.47 -11.32
CA ILE A 201 -0.50 7.27 -12.08
C ILE A 201 0.14 7.70 -13.39
N ILE A 202 1.38 7.27 -13.59
CA ILE A 202 2.14 7.48 -14.82
C ILE A 202 2.55 6.11 -15.39
N LYS A 203 2.38 5.90 -16.70
CA LYS A 203 2.93 4.73 -17.38
C LYS A 203 4.20 5.12 -18.09
N ILE A 204 5.28 4.37 -17.87
CA ILE A 204 6.57 4.54 -18.54
C ILE A 204 6.77 3.38 -19.52
N ASN A 205 7.21 3.70 -20.75
CA ASN A 205 7.61 2.73 -21.75
C ASN A 205 9.11 2.45 -21.68
N ALA A 206 9.56 1.36 -22.32
CA ALA A 206 10.97 0.98 -22.33
C ALA A 206 11.90 2.01 -22.99
N ASP A 207 11.37 2.85 -23.90
CA ASP A 207 12.10 3.94 -24.54
C ASP A 207 12.20 5.22 -23.69
N GLY A 208 11.68 5.19 -22.44
CA GLY A 208 11.63 6.34 -21.53
C GLY A 208 10.50 7.32 -21.77
N SER A 209 9.69 7.14 -22.83
CA SER A 209 8.47 7.92 -23.01
C SER A 209 7.45 7.60 -21.94
N PHE A 210 6.61 8.56 -21.55
CA PHE A 210 5.63 8.36 -20.49
C PHE A 210 4.24 8.90 -20.84
N LYS A 211 3.23 8.36 -20.19
CA LYS A 211 1.84 8.79 -20.32
C LYS A 211 1.23 8.96 -18.92
N ILE A 212 0.62 10.12 -18.67
CA ILE A 212 -0.17 10.34 -17.45
C ILE A 212 -1.50 9.61 -17.62
N ILE A 213 -1.79 8.68 -16.73
CA ILE A 213 -3.04 7.91 -16.69
C ILE A 213 -4.03 8.57 -15.72
N ARG A 214 -3.51 9.10 -14.60
CA ARG A 214 -4.27 9.88 -13.60
C ARG A 214 -3.34 10.92 -12.98
N PRO A 215 -3.72 12.22 -12.96
CA PRO A 215 -2.96 13.30 -12.33
C PRO A 215 -3.05 13.26 -10.80
#